data_841f5d5e1864855d47d1ea7dcaa8d971
#
_entry.id   841f5d5e1864855d47d1ea7dcaa8d971
#
_cell.length_a   1.000
_cell.length_b   1.000
_cell.length_c   1.000
_cell.angle_alpha   90.00
_cell.angle_beta   90.00
_cell.angle_gamma   90.00
#
_symmetry.space_group_name_H-M   'P 1'
#
loop_
_entity.id
_entity.type
_entity.pdbx_description
1 polymer ?
#
loop_
_entity_poly.entity_id
_entity_poly.type
_entity_poly.pdbx_seq_one_letter_code
_entity_poly.pdbx_strand_id
1 'polypeptide(L)'
;MMTMIVEAKAGDGGLVAALAHRLWPHDNEEDLRILYERLLSATENGAVFLAFDDKRAVGFAQCQLRRDYVEGAESSPVGYLEGIWVEPAFRGQGVAGRLQQKCQEWAKEKGCAEFASDCEIHNSESLSFHLQNGFREANRSISLIKRI
;
A
#
# COMPACT_ATOMS: atom_id res chain seq x y z
N MET A 1 14.81 18.44 3.16
CA MET A 1 13.73 18.46 4.17
C MET A 1 13.02 17.12 4.22
N MET A 2 12.83 16.60 5.42
CA MET A 2 12.22 15.29 5.58
C MET A 2 10.69 15.35 5.59
N THR A 3 10.06 14.43 4.88
CA THR A 3 8.64 14.23 5.00
C THR A 3 8.31 13.55 6.33
N MET A 4 7.09 13.75 6.81
CA MET A 4 6.57 13.14 8.02
C MET A 4 5.63 12.02 7.64
N ILE A 5 5.79 10.84 8.26
CA ILE A 5 4.90 9.70 8.02
C ILE A 5 3.97 9.58 9.21
N VAL A 6 2.66 9.57 8.95
CA VAL A 6 1.65 9.40 9.98
C VAL A 6 0.63 8.37 9.55
N GLU A 7 0.01 7.71 10.52
CA GLU A 7 -1.11 6.81 10.23
C GLU A 7 -2.36 7.63 9.96
N ALA A 8 -3.05 7.34 8.86
CA ALA A 8 -4.30 8.01 8.50
C ALA A 8 -5.40 7.62 9.48
N LYS A 9 -6.30 8.55 9.76
CA LYS A 9 -7.41 8.40 10.71
C LYS A 9 -8.74 8.61 10.02
N ALA A 10 -9.83 8.29 10.72
CA ALA A 10 -11.17 8.66 10.27
C ALA A 10 -11.19 10.17 9.95
N GLY A 11 -11.75 10.52 8.81
CA GLY A 11 -11.75 11.88 8.30
C GLY A 11 -10.68 12.15 7.25
N ASP A 12 -9.68 11.28 7.13
CA ASP A 12 -8.59 11.43 6.14
C ASP A 12 -8.90 10.76 4.80
N GLY A 13 -10.09 10.15 4.66
CA GLY A 13 -10.44 9.37 3.45
C GLY A 13 -10.31 10.16 2.16
N GLY A 14 -10.65 11.45 2.17
CA GLY A 14 -10.51 12.31 1.01
C GLY A 14 -9.05 12.53 0.59
N LEU A 15 -8.16 12.71 1.56
CA LEU A 15 -6.73 12.85 1.30
C LEU A 15 -6.16 11.57 0.70
N VAL A 16 -6.53 10.42 1.27
CA VAL A 16 -6.07 9.12 0.77
C VAL A 16 -6.61 8.89 -0.64
N ALA A 17 -7.90 9.17 -0.86
CA ALA A 17 -8.53 8.96 -2.16
C ALA A 17 -7.88 9.80 -3.26
N ALA A 18 -7.51 11.02 -2.97
CA ALA A 18 -6.85 11.89 -3.95
C ALA A 18 -5.50 11.31 -4.39
N LEU A 19 -4.73 10.77 -3.45
CA LEU A 19 -3.45 10.12 -3.76
C LEU A 19 -3.66 8.77 -4.45
N ALA A 20 -4.61 7.98 -3.98
CA ALA A 20 -4.93 6.68 -4.56
C ALA A 20 -5.44 6.82 -6.01
N HIS A 21 -6.18 7.87 -6.31
CA HIS A 21 -6.63 8.14 -7.67
C HIS A 21 -5.46 8.39 -8.63
N ARG A 22 -4.35 8.91 -8.13
CA ARG A 22 -3.13 9.07 -8.93
C ARG A 22 -2.49 7.72 -9.25
N LEU A 23 -2.62 6.76 -8.36
CA LEU A 23 -2.12 5.38 -8.56
C LEU A 23 -3.09 4.57 -9.43
N TRP A 24 -4.38 4.73 -9.20
CA TRP A 24 -5.44 4.01 -9.90
C TRP A 24 -6.39 4.99 -10.61
N PRO A 25 -5.94 5.61 -11.70
CA PRO A 25 -6.72 6.69 -12.35
C PRO A 25 -8.02 6.23 -12.99
N HIS A 26 -8.20 4.92 -13.20
CA HIS A 26 -9.44 4.37 -13.74
C HIS A 26 -10.54 4.25 -12.68
N ASP A 27 -10.18 4.29 -11.41
CA ASP A 27 -11.16 4.24 -10.33
C ASP A 27 -11.73 5.63 -10.10
N ASN A 28 -13.02 5.69 -9.72
CA ASN A 28 -13.69 6.94 -9.41
C ASN A 28 -13.20 7.46 -8.05
N GLU A 29 -12.79 8.72 -8.00
CA GLU A 29 -12.22 9.28 -6.76
C GLU A 29 -13.23 9.29 -5.62
N GLU A 30 -14.50 9.59 -5.89
CA GLU A 30 -15.54 9.56 -4.85
C GLU A 30 -15.76 8.16 -4.30
N ASP A 31 -15.74 7.14 -5.16
CA ASP A 31 -15.84 5.76 -4.72
C ASP A 31 -14.64 5.37 -3.84
N LEU A 32 -13.44 5.84 -4.19
CA LEU A 32 -12.25 5.64 -3.39
C LEU A 32 -12.39 6.32 -2.02
N ARG A 33 -12.94 7.53 -1.99
CA ARG A 33 -13.16 8.25 -0.73
C ARG A 33 -14.07 7.44 0.20
N ILE A 34 -15.17 6.93 -0.33
CA ILE A 34 -16.10 6.11 0.44
C ILE A 34 -15.41 4.84 0.96
N LEU A 35 -14.64 4.19 0.10
CA LEU A 35 -13.88 2.99 0.48
C LEU A 35 -12.92 3.28 1.63
N TYR A 36 -12.14 4.37 1.52
CA TYR A 36 -11.15 4.69 2.53
C TYR A 36 -11.78 5.19 3.82
N GLU A 37 -12.90 5.90 3.76
CA GLU A 37 -13.62 6.27 4.98
C GLU A 37 -14.07 5.03 5.76
N ARG A 38 -14.53 3.99 5.05
CA ARG A 38 -14.89 2.72 5.67
C ARG A 38 -13.68 2.03 6.27
N LEU A 39 -12.58 1.96 5.52
CA LEU A 39 -11.34 1.32 5.97
C LEU A 39 -10.83 2.01 7.24
N LEU A 40 -10.81 3.34 7.24
CA LEU A 40 -10.27 4.12 8.34
C LEU A 40 -11.18 4.15 9.57
N SER A 41 -12.44 3.76 9.43
CA SER A 41 -13.36 3.65 10.56
C SER A 41 -13.22 2.32 11.30
N ALA A 42 -12.52 1.33 10.72
CA ALA A 42 -12.35 0.00 11.30
C ALA A 42 -10.98 -0.55 10.89
N THR A 43 -9.96 -0.24 11.67
CA THR A 43 -8.56 -0.49 11.30
C THR A 43 -7.99 -1.81 11.81
N GLU A 44 -8.84 -2.75 12.25
CA GLU A 44 -8.36 -4.06 12.71
C GLU A 44 -7.66 -4.85 11.60
N ASN A 45 -8.16 -4.73 10.37
CA ASN A 45 -7.69 -5.54 9.25
C ASN A 45 -6.96 -4.75 8.17
N GLY A 46 -6.85 -3.44 8.33
CA GLY A 46 -6.16 -2.62 7.35
C GLY A 46 -5.78 -1.26 7.89
N ALA A 47 -4.79 -0.64 7.27
CA ALA A 47 -4.31 0.67 7.67
C ALA A 47 -3.78 1.42 6.44
N VAL A 48 -3.71 2.73 6.56
CA VAL A 48 -3.10 3.59 5.55
C VAL A 48 -2.11 4.51 6.26
N PHE A 49 -0.94 4.68 5.67
CA PHE A 49 0.06 5.64 6.13
C PHE A 49 0.22 6.74 5.10
N LEU A 50 0.32 7.97 5.58
CA LEU A 50 0.45 9.16 4.74
C LEU A 50 1.80 9.82 4.98
N ALA A 51 2.40 10.29 3.89
CA ALA A 51 3.61 11.11 3.95
C ALA A 51 3.20 12.56 3.72
N PHE A 52 3.64 13.46 4.61
CA PHE A 52 3.36 14.87 4.51
C PHE A 52 4.64 15.67 4.32
N ASP A 53 4.60 16.64 3.39
CA ASP A 53 5.55 17.72 3.31
C ASP A 53 4.86 18.94 3.87
N ASP A 54 5.22 19.31 5.11
CA ASP A 54 4.49 20.31 5.88
C ASP A 54 3.02 19.89 6.02
N LYS A 55 2.09 20.62 5.43
CA LYS A 55 0.65 20.32 5.51
C LYS A 55 0.09 19.59 4.30
N ARG A 56 0.94 19.29 3.33
CA ARG A 56 0.54 18.67 2.07
C ARG A 56 0.82 17.17 2.07
N ALA A 57 -0.19 16.36 1.78
CA ALA A 57 0.00 14.92 1.62
C ALA A 57 0.65 14.65 0.27
N VAL A 58 1.80 13.99 0.28
CA VAL A 58 2.61 13.76 -0.92
C VAL A 58 2.82 12.28 -1.24
N GLY A 59 2.30 11.39 -0.40
CA GLY A 59 2.41 9.96 -0.64
C GLY A 59 1.54 9.18 0.33
N PHE A 60 1.26 7.93 -0.04
CA PHE A 60 0.51 7.01 0.82
C PHE A 60 0.97 5.59 0.60
N ALA A 61 0.68 4.74 1.58
CA ALA A 61 0.76 3.29 1.45
C ALA A 61 -0.43 2.68 2.18
N GLN A 62 -1.03 1.69 1.55
CA GLN A 62 -2.14 0.95 2.11
C GLN A 62 -1.71 -0.48 2.37
N CYS A 63 -2.02 -1.00 3.54
CA CYS A 63 -1.76 -2.39 3.89
C CYS A 63 -2.97 -3.02 4.54
N GLN A 64 -3.04 -4.35 4.46
CA GLN A 64 -4.12 -5.09 5.11
C GLN A 64 -3.66 -6.49 5.46
N LEU A 65 -4.46 -7.16 6.28
CA LEU A 65 -4.24 -8.57 6.60
C LEU A 65 -4.97 -9.42 5.56
N ARG A 66 -4.27 -10.43 5.05
CA ARG A 66 -4.88 -11.45 4.19
C ARG A 66 -4.83 -12.79 4.89
N ARG A 67 -5.97 -13.45 4.96
CA ARG A 67 -6.10 -14.77 5.59
C ARG A 67 -6.29 -15.87 4.57
N ASP A 68 -6.65 -15.51 3.33
CA ASP A 68 -6.71 -16.43 2.21
C ASP A 68 -5.32 -16.70 1.69
N TYR A 69 -5.22 -17.59 0.71
CA TYR A 69 -3.94 -17.98 0.14
C TYR A 69 -3.17 -16.77 -0.40
N VAL A 70 -1.92 -16.68 -0.02
CA VAL A 70 -0.97 -15.68 -0.55
C VAL A 70 0.21 -16.44 -1.13
N GLU A 71 0.54 -16.16 -2.38
CA GLU A 71 1.64 -16.82 -3.09
C GLU A 71 2.96 -16.61 -2.36
N GLY A 72 3.65 -17.71 -2.08
CA GLY A 72 4.95 -17.71 -1.42
C GLY A 72 4.88 -17.68 0.10
N ALA A 73 3.67 -17.54 0.68
CA ALA A 73 3.52 -17.47 2.14
C ALA A 73 3.38 -18.86 2.75
N GLU A 74 3.88 -18.98 3.98
CA GLU A 74 3.81 -20.21 4.77
C GLU A 74 3.02 -20.00 6.08
N SER A 75 2.43 -18.82 6.26
CA SER A 75 1.74 -18.42 7.48
C SER A 75 0.44 -17.69 7.17
N SER A 76 -0.38 -17.46 8.20
CA SER A 76 -1.61 -16.68 8.10
C SER A 76 -1.93 -16.07 9.47
N PRO A 77 -2.39 -14.83 9.55
CA PRO A 77 -2.55 -13.91 8.42
C PRO A 77 -1.22 -13.41 7.88
N VAL A 78 -1.24 -12.94 6.64
CA VAL A 78 -0.09 -12.31 5.99
C VAL A 78 -0.40 -10.82 5.86
N GLY A 79 0.56 -9.97 6.20
CA GLY A 79 0.45 -8.55 5.90
C GLY A 79 0.63 -8.34 4.41
N TYR A 80 -0.14 -7.43 3.83
CA TYR A 80 -0.12 -7.23 2.39
C TYR A 80 -0.07 -5.75 2.06
N LEU A 81 0.92 -5.36 1.25
CA LEU A 81 1.03 -4.00 0.74
C LEU A 81 0.12 -3.90 -0.48
N GLU A 82 -1.04 -3.26 -0.31
CA GLU A 82 -2.08 -3.19 -1.34
C GLU A 82 -1.83 -2.10 -2.36
N GLY A 83 -1.18 -1.02 -1.97
CA GLY A 83 -0.85 0.08 -2.86
C GLY A 83 0.15 1.02 -2.21
N ILE A 84 0.95 1.67 -3.03
CA ILE A 84 1.91 2.65 -2.57
C ILE A 84 2.16 3.65 -3.70
N TRP A 85 2.13 4.94 -3.37
CA TRP A 85 2.37 5.98 -4.36
C TRP A 85 2.98 7.20 -3.69
N VAL A 86 3.96 7.80 -4.36
CA VAL A 86 4.61 9.03 -3.92
C VAL A 86 4.62 10.02 -5.08
N GLU A 87 4.29 11.27 -4.82
CA GLU A 87 4.34 12.31 -5.84
C GLU A 87 5.72 12.35 -6.50
N PRO A 88 5.76 12.48 -7.84
CA PRO A 88 7.05 12.43 -8.57
C PRO A 88 8.13 13.36 -8.01
N ALA A 89 7.75 14.56 -7.58
CA ALA A 89 8.70 15.53 -7.04
C ALA A 89 9.37 15.07 -5.74
N PHE A 90 8.79 14.07 -5.07
CA PHE A 90 9.30 13.56 -3.78
C PHE A 90 9.92 12.17 -3.91
N ARG A 91 10.03 11.64 -5.11
CA ARG A 91 10.65 10.33 -5.35
C ARG A 91 12.17 10.43 -5.28
N GLY A 92 12.81 9.28 -5.04
CA GLY A 92 14.27 9.23 -4.91
C GLY A 92 14.81 9.74 -3.59
N GLN A 93 13.93 9.95 -2.60
CA GLN A 93 14.30 10.49 -1.29
C GLN A 93 13.97 9.53 -0.15
N GLY A 94 13.64 8.29 -0.47
CA GLY A 94 13.36 7.25 0.52
C GLY A 94 11.95 7.29 1.12
N VAL A 95 11.05 8.12 0.60
CA VAL A 95 9.69 8.25 1.14
C VAL A 95 8.92 6.95 1.02
N ALA A 96 8.94 6.31 -0.15
CA ALA A 96 8.24 5.05 -0.37
C ALA A 96 8.76 3.95 0.54
N GLY A 97 10.07 3.85 0.72
CA GLY A 97 10.68 2.89 1.64
C GLY A 97 10.22 3.08 3.07
N ARG A 98 10.11 4.33 3.52
CA ARG A 98 9.63 4.64 4.87
C ARG A 98 8.15 4.32 5.03
N LEU A 99 7.33 4.58 4.01
CA LEU A 99 5.92 4.21 4.00
C LEU A 99 5.76 2.69 4.08
N GLN A 100 6.50 1.96 3.26
CA GLN A 100 6.48 0.49 3.27
C GLN A 100 6.90 -0.05 4.64
N GLN A 101 7.92 0.54 5.24
CA GLN A 101 8.40 0.12 6.55
C GLN A 101 7.31 0.27 7.62
N LYS A 102 6.55 1.35 7.57
CA LYS A 102 5.43 1.55 8.51
C LYS A 102 4.35 0.49 8.33
N CYS A 103 4.04 0.13 7.10
CA CYS A 103 3.09 -0.95 6.82
C CYS A 103 3.59 -2.28 7.36
N GLN A 104 4.87 -2.57 7.18
CA GLN A 104 5.49 -3.80 7.66
C GLN A 104 5.47 -3.87 9.18
N GLU A 105 5.77 -2.77 9.86
CA GLU A 105 5.71 -2.68 11.33
C GLU A 105 4.28 -2.91 11.83
N TRP A 106 3.30 -2.31 11.14
CA TRP A 106 1.90 -2.52 11.48
C TRP A 106 1.52 -4.00 11.38
N ALA A 107 1.92 -4.66 10.29
CA ALA A 107 1.64 -6.08 10.11
C ALA A 107 2.29 -6.93 11.21
N LYS A 108 3.52 -6.60 11.58
CA LYS A 108 4.23 -7.30 12.65
C LYS A 108 3.50 -7.15 13.97
N GLU A 109 3.01 -5.95 14.29
CA GLU A 109 2.22 -5.72 15.51
C GLU A 109 0.91 -6.49 15.51
N LYS A 110 0.35 -6.78 14.34
CA LYS A 110 -0.84 -7.62 14.20
C LYS A 110 -0.55 -9.10 14.26
N GLY A 111 0.70 -9.50 14.48
CA GLY A 111 1.10 -10.90 14.64
C GLY A 111 1.52 -11.58 13.34
N CYS A 112 1.70 -10.84 12.26
CA CYS A 112 2.13 -11.42 10.99
C CYS A 112 3.62 -11.76 11.04
N ALA A 113 3.97 -12.93 10.50
CA ALA A 113 5.35 -13.35 10.32
C ALA A 113 5.88 -13.03 8.92
N GLU A 114 4.98 -12.69 7.99
CA GLU A 114 5.32 -12.46 6.59
C GLU A 114 4.59 -11.23 6.07
N PHE A 115 5.22 -10.55 5.11
CA PHE A 115 4.66 -9.37 4.45
C PHE A 115 4.83 -9.55 2.96
N ALA A 116 3.73 -9.41 2.21
CA ALA A 116 3.68 -9.71 0.79
C ALA A 116 3.19 -8.48 0.00
N SER A 117 3.39 -8.53 -1.31
CA SER A 117 2.93 -7.50 -2.22
C SER A 117 2.90 -8.09 -3.63
N ASP A 118 2.47 -7.28 -4.59
CA ASP A 118 2.53 -7.65 -6.00
C ASP A 118 2.76 -6.40 -6.85
N CYS A 119 3.14 -6.62 -8.09
CA CYS A 119 3.20 -5.54 -9.08
C CYS A 119 3.01 -6.14 -10.48
N GLU A 120 2.65 -5.29 -11.43
CA GLU A 120 2.53 -5.69 -12.81
C GLU A 120 3.90 -6.16 -13.35
N ILE A 121 3.88 -7.21 -14.18
CA ILE A 121 5.12 -7.81 -14.71
C ILE A 121 5.95 -6.80 -15.51
N HIS A 122 5.31 -5.80 -16.10
CA HIS A 122 5.99 -4.78 -16.90
C HIS A 122 6.46 -3.59 -16.06
N ASN A 123 6.08 -3.52 -14.79
CA ASN A 123 6.44 -2.42 -13.92
C ASN A 123 7.79 -2.69 -13.25
N SER A 124 8.86 -2.50 -14.02
CA SER A 124 10.21 -2.77 -13.57
C SER A 124 10.64 -1.85 -12.43
N GLU A 125 10.10 -0.62 -12.40
CA GLU A 125 10.38 0.34 -11.33
C GLU A 125 9.80 -0.16 -10.00
N SER A 126 8.59 -0.66 -10.01
CA SER A 126 7.96 -1.23 -8.82
C SER A 126 8.67 -2.49 -8.36
N LEU A 127 9.04 -3.38 -9.29
CA LEU A 127 9.80 -4.58 -8.96
C LEU A 127 11.12 -4.22 -8.29
N SER A 128 11.84 -3.27 -8.87
CA SER A 128 13.11 -2.80 -8.30
C SER A 128 12.93 -2.25 -6.89
N PHE A 129 11.88 -1.45 -6.68
CA PHE A 129 11.53 -0.93 -5.36
C PHE A 129 11.33 -2.06 -4.35
N HIS A 130 10.53 -3.07 -4.72
CA HIS A 130 10.28 -4.20 -3.84
C HIS A 130 11.56 -4.95 -3.48
N LEU A 131 12.39 -5.27 -4.47
CA LEU A 131 13.63 -5.99 -4.23
C LEU A 131 14.59 -5.20 -3.33
N GLN A 132 14.65 -3.88 -3.51
CA GLN A 132 15.48 -3.01 -2.68
C GLN A 132 14.98 -2.93 -1.23
N ASN A 133 13.72 -3.21 -1.00
CA ASN A 133 13.11 -3.18 0.34
C ASN A 133 12.97 -4.56 0.98
N GLY A 134 13.70 -5.55 0.48
CA GLY A 134 13.80 -6.85 1.11
C GLY A 134 12.81 -7.90 0.65
N PHE A 135 11.93 -7.56 -0.30
CA PHE A 135 11.05 -8.56 -0.90
C PHE A 135 11.85 -9.45 -1.85
N ARG A 136 11.45 -10.70 -1.97
CA ARG A 136 11.93 -11.60 -3.01
C ARG A 136 10.79 -11.96 -3.94
N GLU A 137 11.10 -12.23 -5.18
CA GLU A 137 10.09 -12.68 -6.13
C GLU A 137 9.63 -14.09 -5.74
N ALA A 138 8.33 -14.25 -5.49
CA ALA A 138 7.75 -15.54 -5.16
C ALA A 138 7.39 -16.34 -6.42
N ASN A 139 6.67 -15.69 -7.34
CA ASN A 139 6.36 -16.29 -8.65
C ASN A 139 5.85 -15.21 -9.60
N ARG A 140 5.56 -15.63 -10.83
CA ARG A 140 4.86 -14.82 -11.83
C ARG A 140 3.65 -15.58 -12.30
N SER A 141 2.51 -14.90 -12.44
CA SER A 141 1.26 -15.54 -12.83
C SER A 141 0.56 -14.73 -13.90
N ILE A 142 -0.32 -15.40 -14.62
CA ILE A 142 -1.17 -14.77 -15.64
C ILE A 142 -2.60 -14.97 -15.20
N SER A 143 -3.35 -13.85 -15.07
CA SER A 143 -4.76 -13.90 -14.75
C SER A 143 -5.57 -14.13 -16.02
N LEU A 144 -6.52 -15.04 -15.95
CA LEU A 144 -7.35 -15.42 -17.10
C LEU A 144 -8.81 -15.27 -16.74
N ILE A 145 -9.62 -14.78 -17.70
CA ILE A 145 -11.06 -14.62 -17.51
C ILE A 145 -11.81 -14.99 -18.77
N LYS A 146 -13.01 -15.50 -18.61
CA LYS A 146 -13.89 -15.88 -19.71
C LYS A 146 -15.30 -15.53 -19.35
N ARG A 147 -16.03 -14.91 -20.27
CA ARG A 147 -17.47 -14.74 -20.14
C ARG A 147 -18.16 -16.01 -20.60
N ILE A 148 -19.23 -16.37 -19.88
CA ILE A 148 -20.04 -17.55 -20.17
C ILE A 148 -21.50 -17.16 -20.40
#